data_4f0710e825ee3fe61725a91097d918d7
#
_entry.id   4f0710e825ee3fe61725a91097d918d7
#
_cell.length_a   1.000
_cell.length_b   1.000
_cell.length_c   1.000
_cell.angle_alpha   90.00
_cell.angle_beta   90.00
_cell.angle_gamma   90.00
#
_symmetry.space_group_name_H-M   'P 1'
#
loop_
_entity.id
_entity.type
_entity.pdbx_description
1 polymer ?
#
loop_
_entity_poly.entity_id
_entity_poly.type
_entity_poly.pdbx_seq_one_letter_code
_entity_poly.pdbx_strand_id
1 'polypeptide(L)'
;MLTRAFAQNSAAGTGAGADSLATNQVPTYLRDIQPIFMGNCSRCHNEQTRFVYNWLDYKTAYSDRWEIRRRVWDSWKGSYYKESMPIANSPESLALTDEERQIIRNWVDGGGLQGVAPVQGVAKSKTERIELGHKLFTSICAACHQPAGQGRPNVFPPLAGSDFLNADKNRAIKIVIFGRQGEVVVNGMKFNNNMPKFPLSDQDIANVLTYVYNSFGNAGLEVTPDEVKILRSQLPAPSATPPPKNIFE
;
A
#
# COMPACT_ATOMS: atom_id res chain seq x y z
N MET A 1 0.79 35.93 -59.95
CA MET A 1 0.14 34.81 -59.27
C MET A 1 0.99 34.42 -58.06
N LEU A 2 0.54 34.84 -56.89
CA LEU A 2 1.25 34.60 -55.59
C LEU A 2 0.53 33.46 -54.87
N THR A 3 1.16 32.31 -54.76
CA THR A 3 0.68 31.19 -53.98
C THR A 3 1.19 31.32 -52.53
N ARG A 4 0.28 31.57 -51.59
CA ARG A 4 0.54 31.55 -50.15
C ARG A 4 0.58 30.09 -49.66
N ALA A 5 1.70 29.68 -49.09
CA ALA A 5 1.79 28.45 -48.32
C ALA A 5 1.25 28.66 -46.90
N PHE A 6 0.25 27.87 -46.52
CA PHE A 6 -0.22 27.81 -45.14
C PHE A 6 0.70 26.86 -44.34
N ALA A 7 1.40 27.41 -43.36
CA ALA A 7 2.10 26.61 -42.37
C ALA A 7 1.08 26.08 -41.35
N GLN A 8 0.91 24.78 -41.28
CA GLN A 8 0.16 24.11 -40.21
C GLN A 8 1.07 23.97 -38.99
N ASN A 9 0.73 24.69 -37.94
CA ASN A 9 1.37 24.58 -36.65
C ASN A 9 0.75 23.41 -35.90
N SER A 10 1.41 22.24 -35.92
CA SER A 10 1.06 21.09 -35.09
C SER A 10 1.59 21.32 -33.68
N ALA A 11 0.75 21.75 -32.76
CA ALA A 11 1.05 21.73 -31.33
C ALA A 11 1.12 20.27 -30.88
N ALA A 12 2.35 19.78 -30.73
CA ALA A 12 2.60 18.51 -30.04
C ALA A 12 2.28 18.70 -28.57
N GLY A 13 1.15 18.13 -28.12
CA GLY A 13 0.85 17.97 -26.72
C GLY A 13 1.87 17.02 -26.10
N THR A 14 2.71 17.54 -25.23
CA THR A 14 3.58 16.73 -24.35
C THR A 14 2.68 16.08 -23.31
N GLY A 15 2.14 14.90 -23.64
CA GLY A 15 1.61 13.97 -22.67
C GLY A 15 2.76 13.59 -21.75
N ALA A 16 2.62 13.92 -20.46
CA ALA A 16 3.50 13.40 -19.43
C ALA A 16 3.37 11.87 -19.47
N GLY A 17 4.34 11.23 -20.11
CA GLY A 17 4.46 9.79 -20.16
C GLY A 17 4.61 9.29 -18.73
N ALA A 18 3.71 8.40 -18.31
CA ALA A 18 3.98 7.50 -17.23
C ALA A 18 5.31 6.82 -17.58
N ASP A 19 6.32 7.07 -16.76
CA ASP A 19 7.62 6.40 -16.86
C ASP A 19 7.35 4.91 -16.64
N SER A 20 7.10 4.20 -17.72
CA SER A 20 7.07 2.75 -17.72
C SER A 20 8.50 2.33 -17.44
N LEU A 21 8.75 1.94 -16.20
CA LEU A 21 9.99 1.32 -15.76
C LEU A 21 10.16 -0.02 -16.48
N ALA A 22 10.42 0.02 -17.77
CA ALA A 22 10.99 -1.07 -18.52
C ALA A 22 12.46 -1.21 -18.11
N THR A 23 12.70 -1.47 -16.83
CA THR A 23 14.01 -1.86 -16.37
C THR A 23 14.12 -3.37 -16.51
N ASN A 24 15.11 -3.83 -17.24
CA ASN A 24 15.58 -5.23 -17.33
C ASN A 24 16.13 -5.73 -15.97
N GLN A 25 15.67 -5.14 -14.86
CA GLN A 25 16.12 -5.46 -13.51
C GLN A 25 15.22 -6.51 -12.90
N VAL A 26 15.81 -7.54 -12.32
CA VAL A 26 15.10 -8.55 -11.54
C VAL A 26 14.35 -7.84 -10.40
N PRO A 27 13.03 -8.07 -10.23
CA PRO A 27 12.28 -7.50 -9.13
C PRO A 27 12.86 -7.90 -7.78
N THR A 28 12.76 -6.99 -6.79
CA THR A 28 13.19 -7.25 -5.42
C THR A 28 12.01 -7.07 -4.45
N TYR A 29 12.09 -7.77 -3.31
CA TYR A 29 10.99 -7.76 -2.35
C TYR A 29 10.67 -6.35 -1.84
N LEU A 30 11.66 -5.61 -1.34
CA LEU A 30 11.42 -4.30 -0.72
C LEU A 30 11.01 -3.21 -1.71
N ARG A 31 11.45 -3.30 -2.97
CA ARG A 31 11.14 -2.29 -3.98
C ARG A 31 9.83 -2.58 -4.70
N ASP A 32 9.59 -3.84 -5.07
CA ASP A 32 8.56 -4.18 -6.04
C ASP A 32 7.44 -5.05 -5.45
N ILE A 33 7.78 -5.98 -4.54
CA ILE A 33 6.85 -6.99 -4.05
C ILE A 33 6.10 -6.53 -2.80
N GLN A 34 6.82 -5.95 -1.83
CA GLN A 34 6.20 -5.50 -0.59
C GLN A 34 5.08 -4.47 -0.83
N PRO A 35 5.20 -3.47 -1.72
CA PRO A 35 4.09 -2.58 -2.07
C PRO A 35 2.87 -3.33 -2.63
N ILE A 36 3.08 -4.31 -3.52
CA ILE A 36 2.00 -5.13 -4.06
C ILE A 36 1.31 -5.93 -2.95
N PHE A 37 2.09 -6.56 -2.06
CA PHE A 37 1.54 -7.32 -0.94
C PHE A 37 0.79 -6.43 0.06
N MET A 38 1.29 -5.24 0.32
CA MET A 38 0.59 -4.27 1.16
C MET A 38 -0.77 -3.88 0.58
N GLY A 39 -0.86 -3.62 -0.73
CA GLY A 39 -2.10 -3.24 -1.40
C GLY A 39 -3.11 -4.37 -1.52
N ASN A 40 -2.65 -5.59 -1.79
CA ASN A 40 -3.54 -6.67 -2.24
C ASN A 40 -3.61 -7.90 -1.32
N CYS A 41 -2.63 -8.10 -0.41
CA CYS A 41 -2.52 -9.32 0.40
C CYS A 41 -2.63 -9.05 1.90
N SER A 42 -2.28 -7.85 2.35
CA SER A 42 -2.12 -7.50 3.76
C SER A 42 -3.40 -7.59 4.58
N ARG A 43 -4.57 -7.51 3.96
CA ARG A 43 -5.85 -7.68 4.67
C ARG A 43 -5.96 -9.04 5.34
N CYS A 44 -5.43 -10.08 4.71
CA CYS A 44 -5.47 -11.45 5.22
C CYS A 44 -4.11 -11.93 5.72
N HIS A 45 -3.01 -11.49 5.11
CA HIS A 45 -1.64 -11.94 5.39
C HIS A 45 -0.86 -10.89 6.18
N ASN A 46 -1.17 -10.76 7.47
CA ASN A 46 -0.52 -9.84 8.41
C ASN A 46 -0.41 -10.46 9.81
N GLU A 47 0.32 -9.82 10.72
CA GLU A 47 0.56 -10.32 12.08
C GLU A 47 -0.70 -10.43 12.95
N GLN A 48 -1.79 -9.78 12.59
CA GLN A 48 -3.00 -9.66 13.41
C GLN A 48 -4.08 -10.67 13.00
N THR A 49 -3.90 -11.32 11.87
CA THR A 49 -4.84 -12.33 11.38
C THR A 49 -4.47 -13.72 11.85
N ARG A 50 -5.45 -14.65 11.86
CA ARG A 50 -5.23 -16.06 12.16
C ARG A 50 -4.44 -16.80 11.09
N PHE A 51 -4.21 -16.18 9.94
CA PHE A 51 -3.40 -16.76 8.88
C PHE A 51 -1.92 -16.69 9.29
N VAL A 52 -1.26 -17.83 9.27
CA VAL A 52 0.12 -18.03 9.77
C VAL A 52 1.16 -17.27 8.96
N TYR A 53 0.78 -16.77 7.77
CA TYR A 53 1.72 -16.24 6.79
C TYR A 53 1.64 -14.71 6.73
N ASN A 54 2.53 -14.02 7.46
CA ASN A 54 2.71 -12.57 7.32
C ASN A 54 3.65 -12.28 6.15
N TRP A 55 3.11 -12.10 4.96
CA TRP A 55 3.92 -11.81 3.77
C TRP A 55 4.42 -10.36 3.70
N LEU A 56 4.12 -9.53 4.68
CA LEU A 56 4.79 -8.22 4.83
C LEU A 56 6.18 -8.36 5.49
N ASP A 57 6.50 -9.52 6.03
CA ASP A 57 7.84 -9.91 6.45
C ASP A 57 8.57 -10.64 5.33
N TYR A 58 9.78 -10.18 5.01
CA TYR A 58 10.56 -10.77 3.91
C TYR A 58 10.87 -12.25 4.11
N LYS A 59 11.23 -12.66 5.32
CA LYS A 59 11.62 -14.07 5.58
C LYS A 59 10.46 -15.00 5.32
N THR A 60 9.27 -14.62 5.78
CA THR A 60 8.03 -15.36 5.56
C THR A 60 7.67 -15.38 4.07
N ALA A 61 7.68 -14.25 3.41
CA ALA A 61 7.41 -14.17 1.96
C ALA A 61 8.41 -14.98 1.14
N TYR A 62 9.70 -14.94 1.50
CA TYR A 62 10.74 -15.72 0.83
C TYR A 62 10.57 -17.23 1.05
N SER A 63 10.22 -17.65 2.27
CA SER A 63 9.93 -19.05 2.58
C SER A 63 8.79 -19.61 1.73
N ASP A 64 7.73 -18.81 1.60
CA ASP A 64 6.50 -19.19 0.92
C ASP A 64 6.50 -18.86 -0.59
N ARG A 65 7.58 -18.31 -1.13
CA ARG A 65 7.63 -17.70 -2.47
C ARG A 65 7.13 -18.61 -3.60
N TRP A 66 7.41 -19.91 -3.52
CA TRP A 66 6.95 -20.86 -4.53
C TRP A 66 5.44 -21.10 -4.46
N GLU A 67 4.90 -21.15 -3.25
CA GLU A 67 3.45 -21.25 -3.03
C GLU A 67 2.73 -19.95 -3.42
N ILE A 68 3.32 -18.80 -3.12
CA ILE A 68 2.84 -17.49 -3.60
C ILE A 68 2.76 -17.47 -5.12
N ARG A 69 3.85 -17.87 -5.81
CA ARG A 69 3.86 -17.95 -7.27
C ARG A 69 2.79 -18.91 -7.80
N ARG A 70 2.71 -20.10 -7.23
CA ARG A 70 1.71 -21.10 -7.62
C ARG A 70 0.29 -20.54 -7.53
N ARG A 71 -0.05 -19.87 -6.44
CA ARG A 71 -1.40 -19.34 -6.21
C ARG A 71 -1.69 -18.05 -6.96
N VAL A 72 -0.70 -17.17 -7.07
CA VAL A 72 -0.89 -15.85 -7.69
C VAL A 72 -0.79 -15.91 -9.21
N TRP A 73 0.07 -16.75 -9.75
CA TRP A 73 0.35 -16.83 -11.18
C TRP A 73 -0.13 -18.13 -11.83
N ASP A 74 0.36 -19.30 -11.37
CA ASP A 74 0.09 -20.56 -12.06
C ASP A 74 -1.40 -20.95 -11.95
N SER A 75 -2.00 -20.77 -10.78
CA SER A 75 -3.43 -21.05 -10.59
C SER A 75 -4.33 -20.03 -11.29
N TRP A 76 -3.87 -18.78 -11.45
CA TRP A 76 -4.60 -17.73 -12.16
C TRP A 76 -4.66 -17.99 -13.68
N LYS A 77 -3.59 -18.49 -14.26
CA LYS A 77 -3.48 -18.78 -15.71
C LYS A 77 -3.87 -20.22 -16.10
N GLY A 78 -4.09 -21.10 -15.13
CA GLY A 78 -4.31 -22.52 -15.37
C GLY A 78 -5.60 -23.11 -14.82
N SER A 79 -5.63 -24.44 -14.79
CA SER A 79 -6.82 -25.22 -14.37
C SER A 79 -7.13 -25.14 -12.87
N TYR A 80 -6.25 -24.56 -12.06
CA TYR A 80 -6.37 -24.48 -10.60
C TYR A 80 -6.92 -23.15 -10.11
N TYR A 81 -7.76 -22.48 -10.90
CA TYR A 81 -8.34 -21.18 -10.58
C TYR A 81 -9.01 -21.11 -9.19
N LYS A 82 -9.57 -22.22 -8.69
CA LYS A 82 -10.18 -22.30 -7.35
C LYS A 82 -9.17 -22.14 -6.21
N GLU A 83 -7.89 -22.35 -6.47
CA GLU A 83 -6.80 -22.22 -5.49
C GLU A 83 -6.06 -20.88 -5.62
N SER A 84 -6.52 -20.00 -6.51
CA SER A 84 -5.87 -18.71 -6.74
C SER A 84 -5.93 -17.82 -5.50
N MET A 85 -4.86 -17.00 -5.34
CA MET A 85 -4.80 -15.92 -4.39
C MET A 85 -4.49 -14.60 -5.13
N PRO A 86 -5.12 -13.49 -4.76
CA PRO A 86 -6.27 -13.41 -3.85
C PRO A 86 -7.44 -14.27 -4.32
N ILE A 87 -8.37 -14.59 -3.40
CA ILE A 87 -9.54 -15.44 -3.70
C ILE A 87 -10.28 -14.88 -4.91
N ALA A 88 -10.57 -15.74 -5.88
CA ALA A 88 -11.23 -15.36 -7.12
C ALA A 88 -12.49 -14.53 -6.88
N ASN A 89 -12.66 -13.47 -7.67
CA ASN A 89 -13.75 -12.49 -7.56
C ASN A 89 -13.77 -11.67 -6.25
N SER A 90 -12.75 -11.78 -5.39
CA SER A 90 -12.60 -10.85 -4.27
C SER A 90 -12.19 -9.46 -4.77
N PRO A 91 -12.46 -8.39 -4.00
CA PRO A 91 -11.97 -7.06 -4.34
C PRO A 91 -10.46 -7.00 -4.58
N GLU A 92 -9.70 -7.75 -3.80
CA GLU A 92 -8.25 -7.85 -3.92
C GLU A 92 -7.83 -8.56 -5.20
N SER A 93 -8.59 -9.59 -5.63
CA SER A 93 -8.35 -10.29 -6.89
C SER A 93 -8.63 -9.42 -8.11
N LEU A 94 -9.64 -8.56 -8.02
CA LEU A 94 -9.99 -7.61 -9.07
C LEU A 94 -9.03 -6.41 -9.13
N ALA A 95 -8.43 -6.05 -7.99
CA ALA A 95 -7.46 -4.97 -7.90
C ALA A 95 -6.05 -5.38 -8.35
N LEU A 96 -5.65 -6.63 -8.12
CA LEU A 96 -4.33 -7.13 -8.50
C LEU A 96 -4.24 -7.31 -10.02
N THR A 97 -3.42 -6.50 -10.67
CA THR A 97 -3.28 -6.49 -12.12
C THR A 97 -2.46 -7.68 -12.64
N ASP A 98 -2.57 -7.99 -13.92
CA ASP A 98 -1.75 -9.02 -14.58
C ASP A 98 -0.26 -8.64 -14.57
N GLU A 99 0.06 -7.35 -14.63
CA GLU A 99 1.43 -6.84 -14.53
C GLU A 99 2.01 -7.07 -13.12
N GLU A 100 1.26 -6.77 -12.07
CA GLU A 100 1.69 -7.05 -10.69
C GLU A 100 1.88 -8.55 -10.43
N ARG A 101 1.02 -9.40 -10.98
CA ARG A 101 1.19 -10.86 -10.94
C ARG A 101 2.47 -11.29 -11.65
N GLN A 102 2.78 -10.68 -12.79
CA GLN A 102 4.02 -10.94 -13.52
C GLN A 102 5.26 -10.49 -12.74
N ILE A 103 5.18 -9.34 -12.05
CA ILE A 103 6.27 -8.86 -11.17
C ILE A 103 6.52 -9.87 -10.04
N ILE A 104 5.46 -10.37 -9.39
CA ILE A 104 5.59 -11.39 -8.33
C ILE A 104 6.24 -12.66 -8.89
N ARG A 105 5.78 -13.14 -10.02
CA ARG A 105 6.38 -14.31 -10.69
C ARG A 105 7.87 -14.08 -10.98
N ASN A 106 8.20 -12.96 -11.61
CA ASN A 106 9.58 -12.64 -11.98
C ASN A 106 10.49 -12.51 -10.75
N TRP A 107 9.96 -12.00 -9.62
CA TRP A 107 10.68 -11.99 -8.36
C TRP A 107 11.01 -13.39 -7.88
N VAL A 108 10.05 -14.31 -7.88
CA VAL A 108 10.27 -15.70 -7.43
C VAL A 108 11.24 -16.41 -8.36
N ASP A 109 11.03 -16.32 -9.67
CA ASP A 109 11.88 -16.95 -10.68
C ASP A 109 13.30 -16.36 -10.70
N GLY A 110 13.45 -15.08 -10.32
CA GLY A 110 14.73 -14.39 -10.15
C GLY A 110 15.44 -14.65 -8.82
N GLY A 111 14.96 -15.62 -8.03
CA GLY A 111 15.62 -16.04 -6.78
C GLY A 111 15.07 -15.41 -5.52
N GLY A 112 14.01 -14.61 -5.59
CA GLY A 112 13.34 -14.03 -4.41
C GLY A 112 14.18 -12.98 -3.68
N LEU A 113 14.95 -12.17 -4.38
CA LEU A 113 15.88 -11.20 -3.78
C LEU A 113 15.18 -10.21 -2.85
N GLN A 114 15.78 -9.94 -1.68
CA GLN A 114 15.24 -8.97 -0.74
C GLN A 114 15.34 -7.54 -1.28
N GLY A 115 16.46 -7.19 -1.88
CA GLY A 115 16.74 -5.83 -2.32
C GLY A 115 16.99 -4.87 -1.15
N VAL A 116 17.09 -3.59 -1.50
CA VAL A 116 17.12 -2.48 -0.55
C VAL A 116 15.81 -1.72 -0.65
N ALA A 117 15.29 -1.26 0.48
CA ALA A 117 14.11 -0.40 0.45
C ALA A 117 14.40 0.81 -0.45
N PRO A 118 13.44 1.21 -1.32
CA PRO A 118 13.62 2.44 -2.06
C PRO A 118 13.86 3.56 -1.05
N VAL A 119 14.98 4.25 -1.22
CA VAL A 119 15.23 5.48 -0.49
C VAL A 119 14.23 6.48 -1.07
N GLN A 120 13.07 6.56 -0.48
CA GLN A 120 12.15 7.67 -0.78
C GLN A 120 12.89 8.93 -0.35
N GLY A 121 13.10 9.85 -1.27
CA GLY A 121 13.84 11.07 -0.99
C GLY A 121 13.31 11.75 0.26
N VAL A 122 14.20 12.26 1.11
CA VAL A 122 13.78 13.07 2.26
C VAL A 122 13.08 14.31 1.69
N ALA A 123 11.78 14.41 1.91
CA ALA A 123 11.01 15.54 1.43
C ALA A 123 11.57 16.84 2.05
N LYS A 124 11.93 17.79 1.20
CA LYS A 124 12.50 19.09 1.60
C LYS A 124 11.44 20.16 1.84
N SER A 125 10.22 19.91 1.38
CA SER A 125 9.08 20.82 1.49
C SER A 125 7.78 20.08 1.71
N LYS A 126 6.75 20.79 2.18
CA LYS A 126 5.39 20.27 2.30
C LYS A 126 4.83 19.79 0.94
N THR A 127 5.12 20.53 -0.13
CA THR A 127 4.67 20.16 -1.49
C THR A 127 5.26 18.83 -1.93
N GLU A 128 6.58 18.68 -1.78
CA GLU A 128 7.26 17.42 -2.11
C GLU A 128 6.75 16.25 -1.25
N ARG A 129 6.45 16.52 0.04
CA ARG A 129 5.85 15.55 0.94
C ARG A 129 4.46 15.09 0.47
N ILE A 130 3.65 16.02 -0.04
CA ILE A 130 2.35 15.70 -0.63
C ILE A 130 2.50 14.82 -1.87
N GLU A 131 3.44 15.12 -2.77
CA GLU A 131 3.68 14.33 -3.98
C GLU A 131 4.15 12.90 -3.68
N LEU A 132 5.11 12.76 -2.77
CA LEU A 132 5.58 11.45 -2.31
C LEU A 132 4.47 10.68 -1.58
N GLY A 133 3.70 11.39 -0.76
CA GLY A 133 2.55 10.83 -0.05
C GLY A 133 1.45 10.36 -0.99
N HIS A 134 1.19 11.06 -2.09
CA HIS A 134 0.24 10.63 -3.12
C HIS A 134 0.64 9.29 -3.74
N LYS A 135 1.91 9.12 -4.08
CA LYS A 135 2.41 7.85 -4.63
C LYS A 135 2.22 6.70 -3.64
N LEU A 136 2.55 6.91 -2.36
CA LEU A 136 2.34 5.93 -1.29
C LEU A 136 0.86 5.62 -1.08
N PHE A 137 0.01 6.65 -1.05
CA PHE A 137 -1.43 6.49 -0.89
C PHE A 137 -2.01 5.62 -2.00
N THR A 138 -1.66 5.91 -3.24
CA THR A 138 -2.15 5.19 -4.41
C THR A 138 -1.73 3.73 -4.40
N SER A 139 -0.49 3.43 -4.01
CA SER A 139 0.04 2.06 -4.02
C SER A 139 -0.39 1.21 -2.83
N ILE A 140 -0.70 1.83 -1.67
CA ILE A 140 -0.92 1.09 -0.41
C ILE A 140 -2.33 1.33 0.14
N CYS A 141 -2.73 2.59 0.28
CA CYS A 141 -3.92 2.96 1.05
C CYS A 141 -5.21 2.90 0.22
N ALA A 142 -5.10 3.23 -1.08
CA ALA A 142 -6.24 3.32 -1.99
C ALA A 142 -6.96 1.98 -2.20
N ALA A 143 -6.28 0.86 -2.01
CA ALA A 143 -6.89 -0.48 -2.09
C ALA A 143 -8.09 -0.63 -1.14
N CYS A 144 -8.02 -0.03 0.05
CA CYS A 144 -9.09 -0.05 1.06
C CYS A 144 -9.86 1.28 1.08
N HIS A 145 -9.14 2.41 1.15
CA HIS A 145 -9.76 3.72 1.29
C HIS A 145 -10.23 4.34 -0.01
N GLN A 146 -10.00 3.67 -1.15
CA GLN A 146 -10.33 4.08 -2.52
C GLN A 146 -9.57 5.33 -2.99
N PRO A 147 -9.38 5.54 -4.30
CA PRO A 147 -8.53 6.60 -4.84
C PRO A 147 -8.92 8.02 -4.44
N ALA A 148 -10.22 8.29 -4.23
CA ALA A 148 -10.72 9.58 -3.77
C ALA A 148 -10.89 9.64 -2.24
N GLY A 149 -10.35 8.67 -1.49
CA GLY A 149 -10.47 8.63 -0.04
C GLY A 149 -11.89 8.39 0.49
N GLN A 150 -12.84 8.01 -0.37
CA GLN A 150 -14.25 7.85 -0.02
C GLN A 150 -14.54 6.59 0.80
N GLY A 151 -13.57 5.68 0.90
CA GLY A 151 -13.74 4.40 1.57
C GLY A 151 -14.76 3.51 0.88
N ARG A 152 -15.28 2.55 1.64
CA ARG A 152 -16.27 1.59 1.16
C ARG A 152 -17.35 1.44 2.23
N PRO A 153 -18.61 1.76 1.93
CA PRO A 153 -19.68 1.74 2.92
C PRO A 153 -19.71 0.44 3.73
N ASN A 154 -19.84 0.56 5.05
CA ASN A 154 -19.87 -0.54 6.02
C ASN A 154 -18.63 -1.45 6.06
N VAL A 155 -17.60 -1.18 5.22
CA VAL A 155 -16.39 -2.01 5.14
C VAL A 155 -15.16 -1.19 5.53
N PHE A 156 -14.85 -0.15 4.78
CA PHE A 156 -13.68 0.70 5.03
C PHE A 156 -14.10 2.16 5.22
N PRO A 157 -13.67 2.80 6.32
CA PRO A 157 -14.05 4.17 6.60
C PRO A 157 -13.53 5.15 5.54
N PRO A 158 -14.27 6.24 5.26
CA PRO A 158 -13.76 7.32 4.44
C PRO A 158 -12.63 8.05 5.15
N LEU A 159 -11.66 8.50 4.36
CA LEU A 159 -10.66 9.50 4.74
C LEU A 159 -11.08 10.90 4.26
N ALA A 160 -11.94 10.94 3.24
CA ALA A 160 -12.48 12.17 2.69
C ALA A 160 -13.41 12.86 3.70
N GLY A 161 -13.09 14.10 4.07
CA GLY A 161 -13.88 14.88 5.04
C GLY A 161 -14.09 14.16 6.37
N SER A 162 -13.15 13.32 6.79
CA SER A 162 -13.30 12.46 7.95
C SER A 162 -13.22 13.26 9.26
N ASP A 163 -14.30 13.28 10.03
CA ASP A 163 -14.35 13.84 11.38
C ASP A 163 -13.34 13.15 12.31
N PHE A 164 -13.27 11.83 12.22
CA PHE A 164 -12.35 11.02 13.02
C PHE A 164 -10.87 11.31 12.71
N LEU A 165 -10.53 11.48 11.44
CA LEU A 165 -9.16 11.81 11.03
C LEU A 165 -8.79 13.23 11.49
N ASN A 166 -9.66 14.20 11.22
CA ASN A 166 -9.39 15.60 11.47
C ASN A 166 -9.40 15.98 12.97
N ALA A 167 -10.02 15.16 13.81
CA ALA A 167 -10.11 15.44 15.25
C ALA A 167 -8.79 15.23 16.01
N ASP A 168 -7.91 14.32 15.56
CA ASP A 168 -6.68 14.00 16.30
C ASP A 168 -5.59 13.46 15.37
N LYS A 169 -4.60 14.33 15.08
CA LYS A 169 -3.45 14.00 14.25
C LYS A 169 -2.59 12.89 14.85
N ASN A 170 -2.37 12.91 16.15
CA ASN A 170 -1.52 11.90 16.82
C ASN A 170 -2.17 10.53 16.79
N ARG A 171 -3.48 10.45 16.92
CA ARG A 171 -4.25 9.20 16.75
C ARG A 171 -4.10 8.67 15.33
N ALA A 172 -4.19 9.51 14.31
CA ALA A 172 -4.01 9.10 12.92
C ALA A 172 -2.61 8.53 12.68
N ILE A 173 -1.56 9.18 13.20
CA ILE A 173 -0.18 8.68 13.11
C ILE A 173 -0.06 7.30 13.80
N LYS A 174 -0.59 7.15 15.01
CA LYS A 174 -0.56 5.88 15.75
C LYS A 174 -1.27 4.75 14.99
N ILE A 175 -2.40 5.05 14.36
CA ILE A 175 -3.15 4.06 13.57
C ILE A 175 -2.29 3.54 12.40
N VAL A 176 -1.57 4.40 11.70
CA VAL A 176 -0.70 3.95 10.60
C VAL A 176 0.49 3.14 11.12
N ILE A 177 1.08 3.54 12.26
CA ILE A 177 2.23 2.83 12.84
C ILE A 177 1.85 1.43 13.36
N PHE A 178 0.71 1.32 14.06
CA PHE A 178 0.38 0.11 14.85
C PHE A 178 -0.80 -0.67 14.28
N GLY A 179 -1.46 -0.14 13.28
CA GLY A 179 -2.73 -0.65 12.82
C GLY A 179 -3.87 -0.31 13.79
N ARG A 180 -5.06 -0.79 13.48
CA ARG A 180 -6.25 -0.59 14.30
C ARG A 180 -7.16 -1.81 14.24
N GLN A 181 -7.72 -2.19 15.39
CA GLN A 181 -8.76 -3.21 15.52
C GLN A 181 -9.96 -2.65 16.27
N GLY A 182 -11.10 -3.29 16.08
CA GLY A 182 -12.34 -2.95 16.77
C GLY A 182 -13.14 -1.83 16.09
N GLU A 183 -14.30 -1.56 16.67
CA GLU A 183 -15.26 -0.59 16.12
C GLU A 183 -14.71 0.85 16.14
N VAL A 184 -15.01 1.59 15.08
CA VAL A 184 -14.77 3.03 14.98
C VAL A 184 -15.99 3.69 14.35
N VAL A 185 -16.31 4.89 14.80
CA VAL A 185 -17.33 5.74 14.19
C VAL A 185 -16.63 6.82 13.38
N VAL A 186 -16.97 6.93 12.10
CA VAL A 186 -16.47 7.97 11.19
C VAL A 186 -17.65 8.59 10.45
N ASN A 187 -17.78 9.89 10.53
CA ASN A 187 -18.91 10.63 9.93
C ASN A 187 -20.27 10.03 10.33
N GLY A 188 -20.42 9.62 11.60
CA GLY A 188 -21.63 9.00 12.14
C GLY A 188 -21.87 7.53 11.76
N MET A 189 -21.02 6.91 10.94
CA MET A 189 -21.13 5.52 10.52
C MET A 189 -20.16 4.63 11.28
N LYS A 190 -20.60 3.40 11.61
CA LYS A 190 -19.80 2.39 12.31
C LYS A 190 -19.04 1.52 11.33
N PHE A 191 -17.76 1.32 11.63
CA PHE A 191 -16.86 0.42 10.89
C PHE A 191 -16.16 -0.51 11.89
N ASN A 192 -16.07 -1.80 11.57
CA ASN A 192 -15.46 -2.80 12.46
C ASN A 192 -14.52 -3.74 11.69
N ASN A 193 -13.71 -3.20 10.80
CA ASN A 193 -12.66 -3.94 10.11
C ASN A 193 -11.28 -3.60 10.67
N ASN A 194 -10.36 -4.55 10.54
CA ASN A 194 -8.98 -4.34 10.91
C ASN A 194 -8.26 -3.50 9.86
N MET A 195 -7.56 -2.48 10.30
CA MET A 195 -6.51 -1.82 9.54
C MET A 195 -5.17 -2.42 9.96
N PRO A 196 -4.47 -3.15 9.11
CA PRO A 196 -3.17 -3.72 9.47
C PRO A 196 -2.14 -2.61 9.68
N LYS A 197 -1.10 -2.89 10.47
CA LYS A 197 0.09 -2.04 10.49
C LYS A 197 0.89 -2.24 9.20
N PHE A 198 1.57 -1.19 8.76
CA PHE A 198 2.44 -1.23 7.59
C PHE A 198 3.88 -0.94 8.01
N PRO A 199 4.88 -1.66 7.46
CA PRO A 199 6.30 -1.44 7.78
C PRO A 199 6.86 -0.20 7.05
N LEU A 200 6.18 0.93 7.24
CA LEU A 200 6.57 2.22 6.67
C LEU A 200 7.59 2.93 7.56
N SER A 201 8.53 3.63 6.92
CA SER A 201 9.44 4.52 7.62
C SER A 201 8.72 5.73 8.22
N ASP A 202 9.36 6.42 9.16
CA ASP A 202 8.80 7.66 9.73
C ASP A 202 8.59 8.71 8.65
N GLN A 203 9.47 8.75 7.65
CA GLN A 203 9.36 9.64 6.50
C GLN A 203 8.14 9.30 5.63
N ASP A 204 7.90 8.01 5.36
CA ASP A 204 6.80 7.57 4.52
C ASP A 204 5.44 7.82 5.20
N ILE A 205 5.35 7.56 6.51
CA ILE A 205 4.15 7.86 7.29
C ILE A 205 3.88 9.37 7.28
N ALA A 206 4.92 10.18 7.47
CA ALA A 206 4.80 11.63 7.39
C ALA A 206 4.31 12.08 6.00
N ASN A 207 4.87 11.52 4.94
CA ASN A 207 4.48 11.85 3.57
C ASN A 207 3.03 11.49 3.29
N VAL A 208 2.63 10.23 3.55
CA VAL A 208 1.28 9.78 3.23
C VAL A 208 0.21 10.49 4.04
N LEU A 209 0.44 10.74 5.34
CA LEU A 209 -0.50 11.47 6.16
C LEU A 209 -0.58 12.95 5.77
N THR A 210 0.54 13.58 5.41
CA THR A 210 0.52 14.96 4.88
C THR A 210 -0.31 15.03 3.59
N TYR A 211 -0.16 14.07 2.69
CA TYR A 211 -1.01 13.98 1.50
C TYR A 211 -2.50 13.85 1.86
N VAL A 212 -2.85 12.91 2.73
CA VAL A 212 -4.25 12.66 3.12
C VAL A 212 -4.87 13.90 3.76
N TYR A 213 -4.13 14.60 4.65
CA TYR A 213 -4.60 15.83 5.28
C TYR A 213 -4.77 17.01 4.30
N ASN A 214 -4.01 17.04 3.20
CA ASN A 214 -4.10 18.09 2.18
C ASN A 214 -4.93 17.70 0.97
N SER A 215 -5.63 16.57 1.05
CA SER A 215 -6.49 16.01 0.01
C SER A 215 -7.89 15.77 0.55
N PHE A 216 -8.82 15.51 -0.34
CA PHE A 216 -10.16 15.00 0.01
C PHE A 216 -10.97 15.91 0.94
N GLY A 217 -10.71 17.21 0.98
CA GLY A 217 -11.42 18.16 1.85
C GLY A 217 -11.06 18.11 3.33
N ASN A 218 -9.90 17.61 3.68
CA ASN A 218 -9.40 17.53 5.05
C ASN A 218 -8.73 18.82 5.54
N ALA A 219 -8.24 18.83 6.79
CA ALA A 219 -7.81 20.01 7.53
C ALA A 219 -6.52 20.72 7.05
N GLY A 220 -5.83 20.21 6.03
CA GLY A 220 -4.63 20.82 5.46
C GLY A 220 -3.39 20.73 6.35
N LEU A 221 -3.35 19.80 7.30
CA LEU A 221 -2.25 19.65 8.25
C LEU A 221 -1.00 19.06 7.56
N GLU A 222 0.15 19.32 8.16
CA GLU A 222 1.41 18.65 7.85
C GLU A 222 1.77 17.70 8.99
N VAL A 223 2.32 16.54 8.63
CA VAL A 223 2.93 15.57 9.54
C VAL A 223 4.41 15.52 9.24
N THR A 224 5.23 15.60 10.30
CA THR A 224 6.70 15.53 10.17
C THR A 224 7.23 14.15 10.58
N PRO A 225 8.39 13.72 10.06
CA PRO A 225 9.02 12.48 10.48
C PRO A 225 9.35 12.44 11.98
N ASP A 226 9.69 13.59 12.56
CA ASP A 226 9.99 13.69 13.99
C ASP A 226 8.75 13.43 14.85
N GLU A 227 7.57 13.93 14.47
CA GLU A 227 6.32 13.60 15.16
C GLU A 227 6.04 12.10 15.10
N VAL A 228 6.25 11.47 13.95
CA VAL A 228 6.07 10.02 13.78
C VAL A 228 7.05 9.26 14.66
N LYS A 229 8.32 9.63 14.65
CA LYS A 229 9.39 9.02 15.47
C LYS A 229 9.10 9.11 16.96
N ILE A 230 8.67 10.27 17.45
CA ILE A 230 8.29 10.47 18.85
C ILE A 230 7.15 9.53 19.22
N LEU A 231 6.09 9.46 18.42
CA LEU A 231 4.93 8.60 18.71
C LEU A 231 5.28 7.11 18.60
N ARG A 232 6.16 6.72 17.70
CA ARG A 232 6.65 5.35 17.59
C ARG A 232 7.45 4.93 18.83
N SER A 233 8.24 5.82 19.40
CA SER A 233 9.08 5.54 20.58
C SER A 233 8.31 5.50 21.91
N GLN A 234 7.11 6.08 21.97
CA GLN A 234 6.28 6.17 23.18
C GLN A 234 5.57 4.87 23.57
N LEU A 235 5.57 3.86 22.72
CA LEU A 235 4.91 2.60 23.00
C LEU A 235 5.92 1.49 23.29
N PRO A 236 5.63 0.59 24.23
CA PRO A 236 6.52 -0.52 24.53
C PRO A 236 6.78 -1.34 23.25
N ALA A 237 8.02 -1.78 23.09
CA ALA A 237 8.35 -2.76 22.07
C ALA A 237 7.32 -3.90 22.14
N PRO A 238 6.86 -4.44 20.99
CA PRO A 238 5.93 -5.55 20.99
C PRO A 238 6.51 -6.60 21.93
N SER A 239 5.75 -6.96 22.96
CA SER A 239 6.14 -8.05 23.87
C SER A 239 6.38 -9.27 22.97
N ALA A 240 7.55 -9.87 23.07
CA ALA A 240 7.87 -11.12 22.42
C ALA A 240 7.02 -12.23 23.08
N THR A 241 5.73 -12.21 22.80
CA THR A 241 4.87 -13.36 23.09
C THR A 241 5.21 -14.40 22.04
N PRO A 242 5.77 -15.54 22.43
CA PRO A 242 6.06 -16.60 21.49
C PRO A 242 4.75 -16.99 20.78
N PRO A 243 4.80 -17.35 19.49
CA PRO A 243 3.62 -17.83 18.79
C PRO A 243 2.99 -18.99 19.57
N PRO A 244 1.66 -19.10 19.64
CA PRO A 244 1.02 -20.22 20.29
C PRO A 244 1.58 -21.52 19.72
N LYS A 245 2.01 -22.43 20.59
CA LYS A 245 2.48 -23.76 20.20
C LYS A 245 1.41 -24.42 19.35
N ASN A 246 1.85 -25.05 18.27
CA ASN A 246 1.01 -25.78 17.32
C ASN A 246 -0.03 -26.63 18.08
N ILE A 247 -1.31 -26.44 17.77
CA ILE A 247 -2.45 -27.21 18.29
C ILE A 247 -2.66 -28.51 17.47
N PHE A 248 -1.61 -28.98 16.78
CA PHE A 248 -1.61 -30.23 16.02
C PHE A 248 -0.42 -31.10 16.43
N GLU A 249 -0.29 -31.36 17.75
CA GLU A 249 0.36 -32.55 18.31
C GLU A 249 -0.67 -33.34 19.12
#